data_3f23b7fb55087871ef22c77584ee3600
#
_entry.id   3f23b7fb55087871ef22c77584ee3600
#
_cell.length_a   1.000
_cell.length_b   1.000
_cell.length_c   1.000
_cell.angle_alpha   90.00
_cell.angle_beta   90.00
_cell.angle_gamma   90.00
#
_symmetry.space_group_name_H-M   'P 1'
#
loop_
_entity.id
_entity.type
_entity.pdbx_description
1 polymer ?
#
loop_
_entity_poly.entity_id
_entity_poly.type
_entity_poly.pdbx_seq_one_letter_code
_entity_poly.pdbx_strand_id
1 'polypeptide(L)'
;MNVTDAVYISDLEKDFGTFRAVNKLTLRVKRGEIYGLLGPNGAGKTTVIKILCGLLRPSSGEVYVLDKKIPDPNIASLIGYMPQELALYKGVTVHENLAFYGEVFSLTKAQINAREQALLKLVGLEAYNNTLIDRLSGGMQQRISLACTLLHEPQLLLLDEPTIGVDPDLRASFWRYFERLRDAGITILITTHYMDEASHCNRIGFMRDGRLIAEGSPQELLQLTHTESLEDAFLSFSKTEELE
;
A
#
# COMPACT_ATOMS: atom_id res chain seq x y z
N MET A 1 6.92 -21.03 4.94
CA MET A 1 6.03 -19.90 5.23
C MET A 1 5.47 -20.09 6.63
N ASN A 2 5.61 -19.13 7.51
CA ASN A 2 4.98 -19.21 8.83
C ASN A 2 3.51 -18.80 8.69
N VAL A 3 2.61 -19.45 9.42
CA VAL A 3 1.15 -19.15 9.47
C VAL A 3 0.85 -17.68 9.84
N THR A 4 1.87 -16.94 10.27
CA THR A 4 1.78 -15.53 10.72
C THR A 4 2.04 -14.50 9.62
N ASP A 5 2.51 -14.90 8.42
CA ASP A 5 2.88 -13.95 7.38
C ASP A 5 1.68 -13.64 6.46
N ALA A 6 1.39 -12.37 6.21
CA ALA A 6 0.43 -11.92 5.20
C ALA A 6 1.09 -11.82 3.82
N VAL A 7 2.39 -11.44 3.79
CA VAL A 7 3.21 -11.41 2.58
C VAL A 7 4.52 -12.12 2.85
N TYR A 8 4.92 -12.99 1.93
CA TYR A 8 6.23 -13.62 1.92
C TYR A 8 6.83 -13.55 0.52
N ILE A 9 8.00 -12.97 0.42
CA ILE A 9 8.79 -12.82 -0.81
C ILE A 9 10.15 -13.46 -0.55
N SER A 10 10.61 -14.30 -1.49
CA SER A 10 11.96 -14.88 -1.46
C SER A 10 12.64 -14.72 -2.82
N ASP A 11 13.78 -14.04 -2.81
CA ASP A 11 14.67 -13.83 -3.97
C ASP A 11 13.92 -13.31 -5.21
N LEU A 12 12.95 -12.40 -5.00
CA LEU A 12 12.15 -11.85 -6.07
C LEU A 12 13.01 -11.03 -7.03
N GLU A 13 12.94 -11.37 -8.31
CA GLU A 13 13.48 -10.54 -9.39
C GLU A 13 12.39 -10.14 -10.36
N LYS A 14 12.51 -8.91 -10.90
CA LYS A 14 11.66 -8.42 -11.98
C LYS A 14 12.47 -7.63 -12.99
N ASP A 15 12.52 -8.17 -14.20
CA ASP A 15 13.18 -7.57 -15.34
C ASP A 15 12.15 -7.00 -16.34
N PHE A 16 12.45 -5.84 -16.90
CA PHE A 16 11.77 -5.24 -18.04
C PHE A 16 12.81 -5.05 -19.17
N GLY A 17 12.91 -6.04 -20.04
CA GLY A 17 13.99 -6.11 -21.02
C GLY A 17 15.35 -6.19 -20.34
N THR A 18 16.21 -5.21 -20.56
CA THR A 18 17.54 -5.12 -19.92
C THR A 18 17.53 -4.41 -18.56
N PHE A 19 16.44 -3.77 -18.19
CA PHE A 19 16.32 -3.05 -16.93
C PHE A 19 15.79 -3.97 -15.82
N ARG A 20 16.54 -4.11 -14.73
CA ARG A 20 16.14 -4.86 -13.55
C ARG A 20 15.49 -3.92 -12.52
N ALA A 21 14.18 -4.03 -12.38
CA ALA A 21 13.39 -3.19 -11.47
C ALA A 21 13.33 -3.72 -10.03
N VAL A 22 13.45 -5.06 -9.84
CA VAL A 22 13.56 -5.71 -8.52
C VAL A 22 14.67 -6.75 -8.61
N ASN A 23 15.56 -6.77 -7.62
CA ASN A 23 16.79 -7.55 -7.63
C ASN A 23 16.97 -8.32 -6.32
N LYS A 24 16.62 -9.60 -6.34
CA LYS A 24 16.73 -10.55 -5.21
C LYS A 24 16.07 -10.03 -3.91
N LEU A 25 14.90 -9.40 -4.04
CA LEU A 25 14.18 -8.90 -2.89
C LEU A 25 13.65 -10.07 -2.05
N THR A 26 14.00 -10.09 -0.77
CA THR A 26 13.42 -10.99 0.24
C THR A 26 12.77 -10.15 1.31
N LEU A 27 11.48 -10.41 1.62
CA LEU A 27 10.64 -9.58 2.47
C LEU A 27 9.57 -10.41 3.15
N ARG A 28 9.22 -10.07 4.41
CA ARG A 28 8.10 -10.66 5.14
C ARG A 28 7.26 -9.58 5.80
N VAL A 29 5.94 -9.63 5.59
CA VAL A 29 4.97 -8.78 6.29
C VAL A 29 4.10 -9.68 7.16
N LYS A 30 4.05 -9.41 8.45
CA LYS A 30 3.23 -10.18 9.40
C LYS A 30 1.76 -9.78 9.30
N ARG A 31 0.86 -10.69 9.64
CA ARG A 31 -0.57 -10.36 9.71
C ARG A 31 -0.81 -9.32 10.82
N GLY A 32 -1.66 -8.34 10.52
CA GLY A 32 -2.05 -7.29 11.46
C GLY A 32 -0.94 -6.25 11.75
N GLU A 33 0.06 -6.08 10.87
CA GLU A 33 1.01 -4.99 10.97
C GLU A 33 0.82 -3.95 9.86
N ILE A 34 1.27 -2.73 10.11
CA ILE A 34 1.53 -1.74 9.07
C ILE A 34 3.01 -1.84 8.71
N TYR A 35 3.27 -2.23 7.48
CA TYR A 35 4.61 -2.31 6.92
C TYR A 35 4.84 -1.20 5.88
N GLY A 36 5.87 -0.39 6.09
CA GLY A 36 6.29 0.66 5.17
C GLY A 36 7.41 0.18 4.24
N LEU A 37 7.22 0.21 2.93
CA LEU A 37 8.29 0.03 1.96
C LEU A 37 8.74 1.40 1.46
N LEU A 38 9.88 1.88 1.97
CA LEU A 38 10.37 3.24 1.78
C LEU A 38 11.55 3.26 0.80
N GLY A 39 11.67 4.35 0.07
CA GLY A 39 12.80 4.55 -0.85
C GLY A 39 12.49 5.60 -1.91
N PRO A 40 13.51 6.03 -2.68
CA PRO A 40 13.34 7.03 -3.72
C PRO A 40 12.45 6.55 -4.87
N ASN A 41 12.07 7.49 -5.72
CA ASN A 41 11.38 7.16 -6.97
C ASN A 41 12.30 6.29 -7.83
N GLY A 42 11.72 5.26 -8.46
CA GLY A 42 12.49 4.29 -9.25
C GLY A 42 13.13 3.15 -8.45
N ALA A 43 13.03 3.13 -7.10
CA ALA A 43 13.57 2.04 -6.28
C ALA A 43 12.90 0.67 -6.53
N GLY A 44 11.75 0.62 -7.22
CA GLY A 44 11.03 -0.63 -7.52
C GLY A 44 9.80 -0.87 -6.67
N LYS A 45 9.44 0.02 -5.75
CA LYS A 45 8.31 -0.11 -4.79
C LYS A 45 6.97 -0.46 -5.48
N THR A 46 6.56 0.36 -6.46
CA THR A 46 5.34 0.12 -7.27
C THR A 46 5.37 -1.22 -8.00
N THR A 47 6.56 -1.65 -8.46
CA THR A 47 6.73 -2.95 -9.11
C THR A 47 6.44 -4.10 -8.15
N VAL A 48 6.94 -4.01 -6.91
CA VAL A 48 6.65 -4.98 -5.84
C VAL A 48 5.14 -5.02 -5.57
N ILE A 49 4.51 -3.87 -5.34
CA ILE A 49 3.04 -3.79 -5.12
C ILE A 49 2.27 -4.47 -6.26
N LYS A 50 2.59 -4.15 -7.51
CA LYS A 50 1.91 -4.73 -8.68
C LYS A 50 2.09 -6.26 -8.78
N ILE A 51 3.24 -6.78 -8.36
CA ILE A 51 3.46 -8.23 -8.29
C ILE A 51 2.59 -8.85 -7.18
N LEU A 52 2.54 -8.25 -6.00
CA LEU A 52 1.69 -8.71 -4.89
C LEU A 52 0.20 -8.72 -5.26
N CYS A 53 -0.25 -7.75 -6.06
CA CYS A 53 -1.61 -7.70 -6.61
C CYS A 53 -1.87 -8.74 -7.70
N GLY A 54 -0.86 -9.46 -8.20
CA GLY A 54 -0.98 -10.35 -9.34
C GLY A 54 -1.07 -9.63 -10.70
N LEU A 55 -0.87 -8.30 -10.73
CA LEU A 55 -0.90 -7.48 -11.95
C LEU A 55 0.37 -7.64 -12.80
N LEU A 56 1.47 -8.00 -12.16
CA LEU A 56 2.74 -8.32 -12.81
C LEU A 56 3.23 -9.70 -12.38
N ARG A 57 3.79 -10.45 -13.32
CA ARG A 57 4.46 -11.71 -13.00
C ARG A 57 5.91 -11.45 -12.59
N PRO A 58 6.43 -12.12 -11.55
CA PRO A 58 7.87 -12.11 -11.26
C PRO A 58 8.66 -12.69 -12.44
N SER A 59 9.90 -12.26 -12.60
CA SER A 59 10.86 -12.92 -13.53
C SER A 59 11.46 -14.17 -12.90
N SER A 60 11.76 -14.12 -11.59
CA SER A 60 12.22 -15.25 -10.77
C SER A 60 11.84 -15.01 -9.30
N GLY A 61 12.11 -16.02 -8.46
CA GLY A 61 11.77 -15.98 -7.03
C GLY A 61 10.35 -16.45 -6.71
N GLU A 62 10.01 -16.41 -5.44
CA GLU A 62 8.71 -16.86 -4.96
C GLU A 62 7.99 -15.74 -4.21
N VAL A 63 6.69 -15.63 -4.45
CA VAL A 63 5.82 -14.64 -3.82
C VAL A 63 4.55 -15.32 -3.32
N TYR A 64 4.24 -15.11 -2.05
CA TYR A 64 3.01 -15.57 -1.42
C TYR A 64 2.29 -14.39 -0.75
N VAL A 65 1.00 -14.32 -0.94
CA VAL A 65 0.10 -13.32 -0.33
C VAL A 65 -1.08 -14.06 0.28
N LEU A 66 -1.31 -13.89 1.59
CA LEU A 66 -2.39 -14.56 2.34
C LEU A 66 -2.43 -16.06 2.04
N ASP A 67 -1.27 -16.72 2.15
CA ASP A 67 -1.03 -18.16 1.90
C ASP A 67 -1.20 -18.61 0.44
N LYS A 68 -1.47 -17.71 -0.49
CA LYS A 68 -1.60 -18.01 -1.93
C LYS A 68 -0.32 -17.66 -2.68
N LYS A 69 0.18 -18.61 -3.51
CA LYS A 69 1.31 -18.34 -4.39
C LYS A 69 0.89 -17.44 -5.55
N ILE A 70 1.59 -16.34 -5.74
CA ILE A 70 1.28 -15.36 -6.80
C ILE A 70 2.00 -15.75 -8.11
N PRO A 71 1.30 -15.65 -9.26
CA PRO A 71 -0.05 -15.11 -9.47
C PRO A 71 -1.17 -16.10 -9.10
N ASP A 72 -2.20 -15.61 -8.40
CA ASP A 72 -3.44 -16.34 -8.10
C ASP A 72 -4.64 -15.49 -8.56
N PRO A 73 -5.58 -16.03 -9.37
CA PRO A 73 -6.70 -15.24 -9.88
C PRO A 73 -7.70 -14.81 -8.79
N ASN A 74 -7.71 -15.50 -7.65
CA ASN A 74 -8.64 -15.20 -6.55
C ASN A 74 -8.05 -14.22 -5.53
N ILE A 75 -6.82 -13.76 -5.72
CA ILE A 75 -6.18 -12.86 -4.73
C ILE A 75 -6.90 -11.52 -4.65
N ALA A 76 -7.43 -11.01 -5.77
CA ALA A 76 -8.09 -9.71 -5.84
C ALA A 76 -9.26 -9.55 -4.85
N SER A 77 -9.98 -10.63 -4.53
CA SER A 77 -11.09 -10.60 -3.56
C SER A 77 -10.63 -10.47 -2.10
N LEU A 78 -9.37 -10.70 -1.83
CA LEU A 78 -8.78 -10.70 -0.47
C LEU A 78 -7.95 -9.44 -0.19
N ILE A 79 -7.56 -8.73 -1.25
CA ILE A 79 -6.69 -7.55 -1.15
C ILE A 79 -7.42 -6.29 -1.58
N GLY A 80 -7.14 -5.17 -0.93
CA GLY A 80 -7.48 -3.83 -1.42
C GLY A 80 -6.23 -3.19 -2.02
N TYR A 81 -6.30 -2.81 -3.29
CA TYR A 81 -5.20 -2.13 -3.96
C TYR A 81 -5.56 -0.69 -4.27
N MET A 82 -4.78 0.24 -3.75
CA MET A 82 -4.86 1.66 -4.08
C MET A 82 -3.62 2.05 -4.88
N PRO A 83 -3.75 2.24 -6.21
CA PRO A 83 -2.63 2.65 -7.05
C PRO A 83 -2.29 4.13 -6.84
N GLN A 84 -1.06 4.52 -7.17
CA GLN A 84 -0.60 5.90 -7.16
C GLN A 84 -1.42 6.79 -8.10
N GLU A 85 -1.74 6.31 -9.32
CA GLU A 85 -2.69 6.94 -10.21
C GLU A 85 -4.11 6.54 -9.82
N LEU A 86 -4.98 7.53 -9.58
CA LEU A 86 -6.33 7.27 -9.10
C LEU A 86 -7.13 6.43 -10.12
N ALA A 87 -7.58 5.26 -9.70
CA ALA A 87 -8.41 4.37 -10.50
C ALA A 87 -9.91 4.71 -10.35
N LEU A 88 -10.27 5.99 -10.46
CA LEU A 88 -11.65 6.45 -10.39
C LEU A 88 -12.21 6.72 -11.78
N TYR A 89 -13.44 6.33 -12.00
CA TYR A 89 -14.17 6.63 -13.24
C TYR A 89 -14.60 8.11 -13.21
N LYS A 90 -14.05 8.88 -14.14
CA LYS A 90 -14.43 10.27 -14.37
C LYS A 90 -15.79 10.34 -15.05
N GLY A 91 -16.51 11.46 -14.88
CA GLY A 91 -17.82 11.66 -15.50
C GLY A 91 -18.99 10.93 -14.82
N VAL A 92 -18.73 10.16 -13.76
CA VAL A 92 -19.76 9.56 -12.90
C VAL A 92 -19.62 10.07 -11.47
N THR A 93 -20.66 9.87 -10.65
CA THR A 93 -20.72 10.34 -9.27
C THR A 93 -19.87 9.46 -8.32
N VAL A 94 -19.67 9.94 -7.11
CA VAL A 94 -19.05 9.16 -6.01
C VAL A 94 -19.83 7.88 -5.77
N HIS A 95 -21.18 7.97 -5.67
CA HIS A 95 -22.06 6.82 -5.52
C HIS A 95 -21.85 5.79 -6.62
N GLU A 96 -21.86 6.22 -7.88
CA GLU A 96 -21.70 5.33 -9.03
C GLU A 96 -20.33 4.66 -9.06
N ASN A 97 -19.25 5.35 -8.64
CA ASN A 97 -17.94 4.73 -8.47
C ASN A 97 -17.96 3.63 -7.40
N LEU A 98 -18.49 3.93 -6.21
CA LEU A 98 -18.60 2.94 -5.12
C LEU A 98 -19.49 1.77 -5.53
N ALA A 99 -20.62 2.04 -6.18
CA ALA A 99 -21.52 0.99 -6.68
C ALA A 99 -20.80 0.08 -7.68
N PHE A 100 -20.08 0.65 -8.65
CA PHE A 100 -19.30 -0.11 -9.63
C PHE A 100 -18.28 -1.04 -8.96
N TYR A 101 -17.45 -0.52 -8.04
CA TYR A 101 -16.49 -1.34 -7.32
C TYR A 101 -17.18 -2.41 -6.46
N GLY A 102 -18.30 -2.10 -5.83
CA GLY A 102 -19.08 -3.07 -5.08
C GLY A 102 -19.59 -4.22 -5.96
N GLU A 103 -20.11 -3.91 -7.15
CA GLU A 103 -20.57 -4.91 -8.12
C GLU A 103 -19.43 -5.78 -8.65
N VAL A 104 -18.24 -5.20 -8.90
CA VAL A 104 -17.02 -5.96 -9.29
C VAL A 104 -16.68 -7.02 -8.25
N PHE A 105 -16.83 -6.70 -6.97
CA PHE A 105 -16.59 -7.63 -5.86
C PHE A 105 -17.85 -8.44 -5.48
N SER A 106 -18.90 -8.44 -6.32
CA SER A 106 -20.14 -9.22 -6.14
C SER A 106 -20.89 -8.89 -4.85
N LEU A 107 -20.80 -7.67 -4.37
CA LEU A 107 -21.59 -7.19 -3.24
C LEU A 107 -23.03 -6.92 -3.66
N THR A 108 -23.97 -7.26 -2.77
CA THR A 108 -25.38 -6.89 -2.96
C THR A 108 -25.58 -5.39 -2.81
N LYS A 109 -26.65 -4.86 -3.43
CA LYS A 109 -26.99 -3.42 -3.30
C LYS A 109 -27.15 -2.98 -1.85
N ALA A 110 -27.71 -3.84 -0.98
CA ALA A 110 -27.85 -3.56 0.44
C ALA A 110 -26.49 -3.42 1.15
N GLN A 111 -25.52 -4.30 0.81
CA GLN A 111 -24.16 -4.25 1.33
C GLN A 111 -23.43 -2.99 0.83
N ILE A 112 -23.55 -2.68 -0.47
CA ILE A 112 -22.96 -1.48 -1.06
C ILE A 112 -23.45 -0.24 -0.33
N ASN A 113 -24.76 -0.06 -0.20
CA ASN A 113 -25.34 1.12 0.45
C ASN A 113 -24.92 1.25 1.92
N ALA A 114 -24.88 0.15 2.67
CA ALA A 114 -24.47 0.18 4.07
C ALA A 114 -22.98 0.55 4.22
N ARG A 115 -22.10 -0.04 3.39
CA ARG A 115 -20.67 0.23 3.41
C ARG A 115 -20.33 1.62 2.88
N GLU A 116 -20.98 2.05 1.82
CA GLU A 116 -20.84 3.40 1.26
C GLU A 116 -21.04 4.47 2.33
N GLN A 117 -22.15 4.43 3.10
CA GLN A 117 -22.40 5.40 4.16
C GLN A 117 -21.27 5.41 5.22
N ALA A 118 -20.82 4.22 5.64
CA ALA A 118 -19.75 4.10 6.62
C ALA A 118 -18.41 4.64 6.07
N LEU A 119 -18.08 4.31 4.82
CA LEU A 119 -16.84 4.73 4.17
C LEU A 119 -16.83 6.23 3.86
N LEU A 120 -17.95 6.81 3.36
CA LEU A 120 -18.05 8.25 3.12
C LEU A 120 -17.90 9.03 4.42
N LYS A 121 -18.53 8.57 5.51
CA LYS A 121 -18.34 9.15 6.84
C LYS A 121 -16.88 9.08 7.29
N LEU A 122 -16.24 7.95 7.04
CA LEU A 122 -14.85 7.72 7.36
C LEU A 122 -13.91 8.73 6.69
N VAL A 123 -14.13 8.95 5.38
CA VAL A 123 -13.30 9.87 4.60
C VAL A 123 -13.82 11.32 4.64
N GLY A 124 -14.90 11.60 5.40
CA GLY A 124 -15.48 12.95 5.59
C GLY A 124 -16.05 13.53 4.30
N LEU A 125 -16.72 12.72 3.49
CA LEU A 125 -17.27 13.10 2.19
C LEU A 125 -18.74 12.71 2.00
N GLU A 126 -19.52 12.58 3.08
CA GLU A 126 -20.93 12.20 3.05
C GLU A 126 -21.77 13.16 2.18
N ALA A 127 -21.46 14.47 2.24
CA ALA A 127 -22.18 15.49 1.48
C ALA A 127 -21.94 15.43 -0.03
N TYR A 128 -20.92 14.66 -0.47
CA TYR A 128 -20.49 14.62 -1.87
C TYR A 128 -20.93 13.36 -2.63
N ASN A 129 -21.79 12.54 -2.03
CA ASN A 129 -22.19 11.25 -2.60
C ASN A 129 -22.70 11.35 -4.05
N ASN A 130 -23.51 12.35 -4.35
CA ASN A 130 -24.07 12.61 -5.68
C ASN A 130 -23.22 13.58 -6.54
N THR A 131 -21.99 13.87 -6.11
CA THR A 131 -21.09 14.78 -6.83
C THR A 131 -20.28 13.99 -7.86
N LEU A 132 -20.12 14.54 -9.08
CA LEU A 132 -19.24 13.98 -10.09
C LEU A 132 -17.79 13.99 -9.61
N ILE A 133 -17.05 12.93 -9.88
CA ILE A 133 -15.62 12.80 -9.51
C ILE A 133 -14.81 13.99 -10.04
N ASP A 134 -15.06 14.43 -11.26
CA ASP A 134 -14.33 15.56 -11.88
C ASP A 134 -14.52 16.91 -11.19
N ARG A 135 -15.53 17.03 -10.32
CA ARG A 135 -15.79 18.23 -9.53
C ARG A 135 -15.12 18.21 -8.15
N LEU A 136 -14.49 17.08 -7.78
CA LEU A 136 -13.79 16.93 -6.53
C LEU A 136 -12.35 17.41 -6.66
N SER A 137 -11.80 17.97 -5.58
CA SER A 137 -10.35 18.26 -5.51
C SER A 137 -9.53 16.97 -5.55
N GLY A 138 -8.24 17.05 -5.91
CA GLY A 138 -7.36 15.89 -5.93
C GLY A 138 -7.32 15.12 -4.61
N GLY A 139 -7.26 15.84 -3.48
CA GLY A 139 -7.30 15.21 -2.15
C GLY A 139 -8.66 14.56 -1.84
N MET A 140 -9.79 15.10 -2.36
CA MET A 140 -11.10 14.45 -2.23
C MET A 140 -11.16 13.17 -3.10
N GLN A 141 -10.63 13.22 -4.31
CA GLN A 141 -10.53 12.04 -5.18
C GLN A 141 -9.67 10.94 -4.53
N GLN A 142 -8.55 11.32 -3.90
CA GLN A 142 -7.69 10.39 -3.15
C GLN A 142 -8.47 9.67 -2.03
N ARG A 143 -9.29 10.41 -1.28
CA ARG A 143 -10.15 9.87 -0.23
C ARG A 143 -11.23 8.92 -0.78
N ILE A 144 -11.83 9.23 -1.92
CA ILE A 144 -12.78 8.33 -2.57
C ILE A 144 -12.09 7.08 -3.10
N SER A 145 -10.88 7.19 -3.65
CA SER A 145 -10.08 6.02 -4.07
C SER A 145 -9.82 5.08 -2.90
N LEU A 146 -9.48 5.62 -1.72
CA LEU A 146 -9.34 4.83 -0.51
C LEU A 146 -10.67 4.15 -0.11
N ALA A 147 -11.79 4.88 -0.17
CA ALA A 147 -13.11 4.31 0.14
C ALA A 147 -13.46 3.15 -0.82
N CYS A 148 -13.19 3.29 -2.12
CA CYS A 148 -13.37 2.21 -3.10
C CYS A 148 -12.50 1.00 -2.78
N THR A 149 -11.25 1.23 -2.37
CA THR A 149 -10.31 0.17 -2.01
C THR A 149 -10.75 -0.65 -0.80
N LEU A 150 -11.51 -0.05 0.12
CA LEU A 150 -11.98 -0.66 1.36
C LEU A 150 -13.36 -1.32 1.24
N LEU A 151 -14.08 -1.08 0.16
CA LEU A 151 -15.50 -1.40 0.04
C LEU A 151 -15.81 -2.90 0.21
N HIS A 152 -14.91 -3.78 -0.20
CA HIS A 152 -15.06 -5.24 -0.12
C HIS A 152 -14.45 -5.88 1.14
N GLU A 153 -14.03 -5.05 2.13
CA GLU A 153 -13.46 -5.49 3.41
C GLU A 153 -12.25 -6.42 3.25
N PRO A 154 -11.18 -5.94 2.60
CA PRO A 154 -9.99 -6.74 2.33
C PRO A 154 -9.25 -7.14 3.61
N GLN A 155 -8.52 -8.28 3.56
CA GLN A 155 -7.64 -8.74 4.64
C GLN A 155 -6.25 -8.10 4.60
N LEU A 156 -5.83 -7.62 3.43
CA LEU A 156 -4.57 -6.94 3.19
C LEU A 156 -4.80 -5.70 2.33
N LEU A 157 -4.28 -4.57 2.76
CA LEU A 157 -4.24 -3.34 1.96
C LEU A 157 -2.84 -3.17 1.36
N LEU A 158 -2.80 -2.93 0.07
CA LEU A 158 -1.62 -2.59 -0.71
C LEU A 158 -1.79 -1.16 -1.21
N LEU A 159 -1.11 -0.20 -0.58
CA LEU A 159 -1.30 1.23 -0.81
C LEU A 159 -0.03 1.80 -1.45
N ASP A 160 -0.14 2.25 -2.70
CA ASP A 160 1.00 2.80 -3.45
C ASP A 160 0.98 4.32 -3.36
N GLU A 161 1.80 4.86 -2.46
CA GLU A 161 1.94 6.29 -2.18
C GLU A 161 0.60 7.02 -1.88
N PRO A 162 -0.23 6.54 -0.93
CA PRO A 162 -1.62 6.98 -0.76
C PRO A 162 -1.77 8.41 -0.23
N THR A 163 -0.70 9.01 0.26
CA THR A 163 -0.68 10.33 0.90
C THR A 163 -0.07 11.43 0.02
N ILE A 164 0.36 11.08 -1.20
CA ILE A 164 0.89 12.08 -2.13
C ILE A 164 -0.17 13.14 -2.45
N GLY A 165 0.24 14.43 -2.36
CA GLY A 165 -0.65 15.55 -2.67
C GLY A 165 -1.79 15.77 -1.67
N VAL A 166 -1.75 15.10 -0.53
CA VAL A 166 -2.69 15.24 0.57
C VAL A 166 -2.15 16.25 1.58
N ASP A 167 -3.02 17.17 2.03
CA ASP A 167 -2.66 18.17 3.05
C ASP A 167 -2.32 17.51 4.39
N PRO A 168 -1.55 18.18 5.28
CA PRO A 168 -1.06 17.58 6.53
C PRO A 168 -2.17 17.09 7.46
N ASP A 169 -3.27 17.83 7.62
CA ASP A 169 -4.37 17.46 8.52
C ASP A 169 -5.06 16.18 8.04
N LEU A 170 -5.27 16.10 6.74
CA LEU A 170 -5.87 14.94 6.10
C LEU A 170 -4.93 13.74 6.14
N ARG A 171 -3.62 13.95 5.93
CA ARG A 171 -2.60 12.90 6.07
C ARG A 171 -2.63 12.31 7.47
N ALA A 172 -2.65 13.15 8.51
CA ALA A 172 -2.79 12.69 9.89
C ALA A 172 -4.10 11.90 10.12
N SER A 173 -5.19 12.27 9.44
CA SER A 173 -6.45 11.53 9.54
C SER A 173 -6.37 10.15 8.89
N PHE A 174 -5.66 10.01 7.75
CA PHE A 174 -5.42 8.72 7.09
C PHE A 174 -4.61 7.79 7.98
N TRP A 175 -3.52 8.29 8.59
CA TRP A 175 -2.70 7.48 9.49
C TRP A 175 -3.49 6.97 10.70
N ARG A 176 -4.27 7.83 11.37
CA ARG A 176 -5.17 7.39 12.44
C ARG A 176 -6.19 6.32 11.97
N TYR A 177 -6.56 6.37 10.70
CA TYR A 177 -7.45 5.35 10.15
C TYR A 177 -6.72 4.05 9.86
N PHE A 178 -5.54 4.09 9.26
CA PHE A 178 -4.73 2.89 9.02
C PHE A 178 -4.40 2.18 10.35
N GLU A 179 -4.10 2.93 11.40
CA GLU A 179 -3.90 2.37 12.74
C GLU A 179 -5.15 1.62 13.24
N ARG A 180 -6.35 2.19 13.07
CA ARG A 180 -7.60 1.51 13.45
C ARG A 180 -7.86 0.24 12.62
N LEU A 181 -7.55 0.25 11.34
CA LEU A 181 -7.65 -0.94 10.49
C LEU A 181 -6.70 -2.04 10.95
N ARG A 182 -5.46 -1.68 11.27
CA ARG A 182 -4.47 -2.60 11.85
C ARG A 182 -4.98 -3.18 13.17
N ASP A 183 -5.51 -2.33 14.07
CA ASP A 183 -6.05 -2.76 15.36
C ASP A 183 -7.28 -3.68 15.21
N ALA A 184 -8.00 -3.56 14.10
CA ALA A 184 -9.05 -4.49 13.69
C ALA A 184 -8.53 -5.77 13.01
N GLY A 185 -7.19 -5.95 12.91
CA GLY A 185 -6.54 -7.15 12.37
C GLY A 185 -6.23 -7.10 10.86
N ILE A 186 -6.48 -5.97 10.19
CA ILE A 186 -6.15 -5.79 8.76
C ILE A 186 -4.65 -5.52 8.63
N THR A 187 -4.02 -6.23 7.70
CA THR A 187 -2.60 -6.01 7.36
C THR A 187 -2.50 -4.88 6.33
N ILE A 188 -1.50 -4.02 6.46
CA ILE A 188 -1.29 -2.90 5.53
C ILE A 188 0.17 -2.90 5.07
N LEU A 189 0.39 -2.94 3.76
CA LEU A 189 1.66 -2.62 3.14
C LEU A 189 1.51 -1.32 2.37
N ILE A 190 2.30 -0.33 2.75
CA ILE A 190 2.27 1.01 2.19
C ILE A 190 3.62 1.34 1.56
N THR A 191 3.62 1.90 0.36
CA THR A 191 4.84 2.49 -0.20
C THR A 191 4.82 3.99 0.00
N THR A 192 5.95 4.55 0.32
CA THR A 192 6.13 6.01 0.40
C THR A 192 7.60 6.39 0.17
N HIS A 193 7.82 7.62 -0.24
CA HIS A 193 9.13 8.24 -0.23
C HIS A 193 9.28 9.27 0.90
N TYR A 194 8.22 9.49 1.69
CA TYR A 194 8.22 10.38 2.85
C TYR A 194 8.68 9.62 4.09
N MET A 195 9.86 9.96 4.60
CA MET A 195 10.45 9.28 5.77
C MET A 195 9.73 9.62 7.09
N ASP A 196 9.08 10.78 7.20
CA ASP A 196 8.26 11.16 8.34
C ASP A 196 7.06 10.21 8.55
N GLU A 197 6.54 9.62 7.50
CA GLU A 197 5.45 8.66 7.56
C GLU A 197 5.86 7.30 8.15
N ALA A 198 7.14 6.97 8.08
CA ALA A 198 7.67 5.71 8.60
C ALA A 198 7.44 5.50 10.10
N SER A 199 7.36 6.61 10.88
CA SER A 199 7.10 6.56 12.31
C SER A 199 5.75 5.92 12.68
N HIS A 200 4.80 5.90 11.76
CA HIS A 200 3.49 5.26 11.93
C HIS A 200 3.50 3.75 11.61
N CYS A 201 4.57 3.25 10.99
CA CYS A 201 4.70 1.85 10.63
C CYS A 201 5.23 1.02 11.80
N ASN A 202 4.77 -0.23 11.93
CA ASN A 202 5.32 -1.18 12.89
C ASN A 202 6.74 -1.60 12.48
N ARG A 203 6.92 -1.84 11.19
CA ARG A 203 8.22 -2.16 10.57
C ARG A 203 8.31 -1.45 9.23
N ILE A 204 9.54 -1.16 8.84
CA ILE A 204 9.85 -0.54 7.55
C ILE A 204 10.96 -1.31 6.85
N GLY A 205 10.92 -1.31 5.53
CA GLY A 205 11.99 -1.76 4.68
C GLY A 205 12.49 -0.59 3.82
N PHE A 206 13.78 -0.31 3.87
CA PHE A 206 14.42 0.63 2.96
C PHE A 206 14.74 -0.06 1.64
N MET A 207 14.22 0.49 0.55
CA MET A 207 14.42 -0.05 -0.79
C MET A 207 15.21 0.93 -1.67
N ARG A 208 16.28 0.44 -2.31
CA ARG A 208 17.11 1.17 -3.27
C ARG A 208 17.51 0.23 -4.41
N ASP A 209 17.51 0.71 -5.64
CA ASP A 209 17.99 0.00 -6.85
C ASP A 209 17.45 -1.44 -6.97
N GLY A 210 16.16 -1.62 -6.62
CA GLY A 210 15.47 -2.90 -6.67
C GLY A 210 15.75 -3.84 -5.49
N ARG A 211 16.53 -3.44 -4.49
CA ARG A 211 16.94 -4.24 -3.33
C ARG A 211 16.39 -3.69 -2.02
N LEU A 212 16.24 -4.57 -1.05
CA LEU A 212 16.01 -4.20 0.35
C LEU A 212 17.38 -4.00 1.01
N ILE A 213 17.70 -2.75 1.40
CA ILE A 213 19.00 -2.41 2.00
C ILE A 213 19.00 -2.46 3.52
N ALA A 214 17.84 -2.31 4.15
CA ALA A 214 17.67 -2.49 5.59
C ALA A 214 16.20 -2.76 5.92
N GLU A 215 15.94 -3.46 7.03
CA GLU A 215 14.60 -3.75 7.52
C GLU A 215 14.59 -3.77 9.06
N GLY A 216 13.56 -3.19 9.67
CA GLY A 216 13.38 -3.18 11.12
C GLY A 216 12.24 -2.26 11.55
N SER A 217 12.01 -2.13 12.85
CA SER A 217 11.19 -1.02 13.35
C SER A 217 11.93 0.32 13.14
N PRO A 218 11.21 1.45 13.05
CA PRO A 218 11.85 2.76 12.94
C PRO A 218 12.92 3.00 14.00
N GLN A 219 12.63 2.62 15.24
CA GLN A 219 13.57 2.78 16.37
C GLN A 219 14.82 1.89 16.24
N GLU A 220 14.66 0.63 15.82
CA GLU A 220 15.80 -0.26 15.58
C GLU A 220 16.74 0.29 14.52
N LEU A 221 16.20 0.81 13.41
CA LEU A 221 17.02 1.37 12.33
C LEU A 221 17.78 2.63 12.75
N LEU A 222 17.15 3.52 13.53
CA LEU A 222 17.82 4.69 14.11
C LEU A 222 18.95 4.28 15.07
N GLN A 223 18.72 3.27 15.92
CA GLN A 223 19.73 2.75 16.82
C GLN A 223 20.92 2.11 16.12
N LEU A 224 20.65 1.32 15.05
CA LEU A 224 21.70 0.64 14.27
C LEU A 224 22.63 1.63 13.55
N THR A 225 22.08 2.76 13.13
CA THR A 225 22.86 3.77 12.39
C THR A 225 23.38 4.89 13.30
N HIS A 226 22.97 4.93 14.58
CA HIS A 226 23.28 6.04 15.51
C HIS A 226 22.86 7.41 14.95
N THR A 227 21.72 7.48 14.26
CA THR A 227 21.17 8.71 13.67
C THR A 227 19.90 9.16 14.38
N GLU A 228 19.54 10.43 14.22
CA GLU A 228 18.33 11.02 14.82
C GLU A 228 17.15 11.04 13.86
N SER A 229 17.40 10.86 12.55
CA SER A 229 16.36 10.84 11.50
C SER A 229 16.41 9.58 10.64
N LEU A 230 15.26 9.15 10.12
CA LEU A 230 15.20 8.01 9.19
C LEU A 230 15.79 8.34 7.82
N GLU A 231 15.83 9.62 7.44
CA GLU A 231 16.56 10.10 6.27
C GLU A 231 18.06 9.82 6.40
N ASP A 232 18.66 10.16 7.54
CA ASP A 232 20.07 9.91 7.80
C ASP A 232 20.35 8.41 7.92
N ALA A 233 19.44 7.66 8.54
CA ALA A 233 19.54 6.20 8.61
C ALA A 233 19.53 5.58 7.19
N PHE A 234 18.61 6.00 6.32
CA PHE A 234 18.57 5.57 4.92
C PHE A 234 19.88 5.89 4.18
N LEU A 235 20.41 7.10 4.34
CA LEU A 235 21.67 7.51 3.73
C LEU A 235 22.86 6.69 4.26
N SER A 236 22.86 6.34 5.54
CA SER A 236 23.89 5.49 6.15
C SER A 236 23.90 4.09 5.53
N PHE A 237 22.75 3.41 5.47
CA PHE A 237 22.63 2.08 4.83
C PHE A 237 22.97 2.13 3.34
N SER A 238 22.58 3.20 2.64
CA SER A 238 22.87 3.38 1.20
C SER A 238 24.36 3.48 0.88
N LYS A 239 25.17 4.06 1.78
CA LYS A 239 26.63 4.17 1.60
C LYS A 239 27.35 2.85 1.84
N THR A 240 26.83 2.01 2.73
CA THR A 240 27.45 0.71 3.05
C THR A 240 27.35 -0.26 1.86
N GLU A 241 26.23 -0.21 1.10
CA GLU A 241 26.05 -1.02 -0.10
C GLU A 241 26.94 -0.62 -1.29
N GLU A 242 27.38 0.65 -1.38
CA GLU A 242 28.29 1.10 -2.44
C GLU A 242 29.73 0.63 -2.23
N LEU A 243 30.06 0.05 -1.08
CA LEU A 243 31.39 -0.40 -0.70
C LEU A 243 31.55 -1.95 -0.78
N GLU A 244 30.45 -2.68 -1.00
CA GLU A 244 30.42 -4.14 -1.23
C GLU A 244 30.20 -4.49 -2.72
#